data_98faaa5fb6c878d6db0ac06ccf2dd2ee
#
_entry.id   98faaa5fb6c878d6db0ac06ccf2dd2ee
#
_cell.length_a   1.000
_cell.length_b   1.000
_cell.length_c   1.000
_cell.angle_alpha   90.00
_cell.angle_beta   90.00
_cell.angle_gamma   90.00
#
_symmetry.space_group_name_H-M   'P 1'
#
loop_
_entity.id
_entity.type
_entity.pdbx_description
1 polymer ?
#
loop_
_entity_poly.entity_id
_entity_poly.type
_entity_poly.pdbx_seq_one_letter_code
_entity_poly.pdbx_strand_id
1 'polypeptide(L)'
;TQSALIQSKLLLFQVTCSKMDSKKADELQKELAQYRAQGVMKGTILENYFTLNGYYYAALGNLDKALAYSDSISDKGLSLAVRYKAFEMAGDFYSAFAELYKKYRLQDSINQANNAEVMAAYNARFNNQRLELEKNRLSLQNTEMKLAQMQNREQMILMEKEQTRMELENQDLQLKQQQTAIELEKAETQKQQLEVIH
;
A
#
# COMPACT_ATOMS: atom_id res chain seq x y z
N THR A 1 1.40 -26.37 40.33
CA THR A 1 2.47 -26.90 39.44
C THR A 1 2.86 -25.84 38.41
N GLN A 2 4.13 -25.84 37.97
CA GLN A 2 4.64 -24.89 36.97
C GLN A 2 3.82 -24.94 35.67
N SER A 3 3.37 -26.11 35.26
CA SER A 3 2.49 -26.29 34.10
C SER A 3 1.16 -25.51 34.21
N ALA A 4 0.50 -25.57 35.38
CA ALA A 4 -0.73 -24.82 35.61
C ALA A 4 -0.52 -23.31 35.57
N LEU A 5 0.61 -22.82 36.08
CA LEU A 5 0.96 -21.42 36.04
C LEU A 5 1.14 -20.95 34.58
N ILE A 6 1.85 -21.73 33.75
CA ILE A 6 2.06 -21.41 32.34
C ILE A 6 0.72 -21.41 31.56
N GLN A 7 -0.15 -22.39 31.83
CA GLN A 7 -1.50 -22.43 31.24
C GLN A 7 -2.33 -21.18 31.59
N SER A 8 -2.31 -20.78 32.86
CA SER A 8 -3.02 -19.58 33.32
C SER A 8 -2.48 -18.32 32.62
N LYS A 9 -1.17 -18.23 32.40
CA LYS A 9 -0.55 -17.12 31.69
C LYS A 9 -0.88 -17.14 30.19
N LEU A 10 -0.95 -18.29 29.55
CA LEU A 10 -1.42 -18.44 28.18
C LEU A 10 -2.87 -17.99 28.01
N LEU A 11 -3.74 -18.37 28.92
CA LEU A 11 -5.15 -17.90 28.93
C LEU A 11 -5.22 -16.39 29.13
N LEU A 12 -4.44 -15.84 30.06
CA LEU A 12 -4.37 -14.40 30.31
C LEU A 12 -3.85 -13.66 29.06
N PHE A 13 -2.83 -14.21 28.38
CA PHE A 13 -2.29 -13.66 27.14
C PHE A 13 -3.36 -13.64 26.04
N GLN A 14 -4.10 -14.73 25.86
CA GLN A 14 -5.21 -14.80 24.91
C GLN A 14 -6.28 -13.73 25.19
N VAL A 15 -6.70 -13.59 26.45
CA VAL A 15 -7.70 -12.56 26.85
C VAL A 15 -7.17 -11.15 26.63
N THR A 16 -5.89 -10.93 26.93
CA THR A 16 -5.25 -9.61 26.78
C THR A 16 -5.13 -9.21 25.29
N CYS A 17 -4.78 -10.16 24.42
CA CYS A 17 -4.78 -9.96 22.97
C CYS A 17 -6.18 -9.64 22.45
N SER A 18 -7.21 -10.33 22.94
CA SER A 18 -8.61 -10.09 22.55
C SER A 18 -9.12 -8.71 22.97
N LYS A 19 -8.61 -8.16 24.08
CA LYS A 19 -8.94 -6.83 24.58
C LYS A 19 -8.10 -5.70 23.98
N MET A 20 -7.15 -6.02 23.09
CA MET A 20 -6.22 -5.07 22.47
C MET A 20 -5.33 -4.31 23.47
N ASP A 21 -5.08 -4.88 24.65
CA ASP A 21 -4.11 -4.31 25.60
C ASP A 21 -2.68 -4.72 25.19
N SER A 22 -2.12 -3.99 24.23
CA SER A 22 -0.83 -4.31 23.62
C SER A 22 0.30 -4.34 24.63
N LYS A 23 0.33 -3.40 25.59
CA LYS A 23 1.41 -3.31 26.59
C LYS A 23 1.46 -4.56 27.49
N LYS A 24 0.31 -4.97 27.99
CA LYS A 24 0.21 -6.17 28.83
C LYS A 24 0.42 -7.44 28.05
N ALA A 25 0.01 -7.46 26.77
CA ALA A 25 0.28 -8.58 25.85
C ALA A 25 1.79 -8.74 25.61
N ASP A 26 2.52 -7.64 25.35
CA ASP A 26 3.97 -7.66 25.18
C ASP A 26 4.72 -8.18 26.43
N GLU A 27 4.31 -7.76 27.62
CA GLU A 27 4.89 -8.24 28.89
C GLU A 27 4.69 -9.73 29.07
N LEU A 28 3.46 -10.21 28.86
CA LEU A 28 3.13 -11.65 28.95
C LEU A 28 3.85 -12.47 27.88
N GLN A 29 3.97 -11.96 26.67
CA GLN A 29 4.68 -12.62 25.59
C GLN A 29 6.17 -12.82 25.93
N LYS A 30 6.82 -11.79 26.47
CA LYS A 30 8.22 -11.87 26.92
C LYS A 30 8.41 -12.89 28.03
N GLU A 31 7.51 -12.90 28.99
CA GLU A 31 7.55 -13.86 30.09
C GLU A 31 7.34 -15.30 29.60
N LEU A 32 6.35 -15.51 28.73
CA LEU A 32 6.10 -16.81 28.11
C LEU A 32 7.29 -17.28 27.25
N ALA A 33 7.97 -16.38 26.55
CA ALA A 33 9.17 -16.70 25.80
C ALA A 33 10.33 -17.18 26.70
N GLN A 34 10.45 -16.65 27.92
CA GLN A 34 11.42 -17.15 28.90
C GLN A 34 11.12 -18.60 29.33
N TYR A 35 9.86 -18.92 29.60
CA TYR A 35 9.47 -20.31 29.93
C TYR A 35 9.73 -21.27 28.76
N ARG A 36 9.51 -20.82 27.51
CA ARG A 36 9.88 -21.61 26.31
C ARG A 36 11.38 -21.86 26.26
N ALA A 37 12.21 -20.80 26.46
CA ALA A 37 13.67 -20.91 26.43
C ALA A 37 14.22 -21.85 27.51
N GLN A 38 13.54 -21.95 28.66
CA GLN A 38 13.87 -22.89 29.73
C GLN A 38 13.46 -24.34 29.42
N GLY A 39 12.78 -24.60 28.29
CA GLY A 39 12.35 -25.93 27.86
C GLY A 39 11.23 -26.55 28.72
N VAL A 40 10.55 -25.76 29.55
CA VAL A 40 9.48 -26.24 30.45
C VAL A 40 8.10 -26.39 29.78
N MET A 41 7.94 -25.83 28.56
CA MET A 41 6.73 -26.00 27.75
C MET A 41 6.84 -27.26 26.90
N LYS A 42 5.86 -28.15 27.00
CA LYS A 42 5.80 -29.42 26.23
C LYS A 42 4.36 -29.73 25.79
N GLY A 43 4.24 -30.51 24.72
CA GLY A 43 2.95 -30.99 24.23
C GLY A 43 1.96 -29.86 23.94
N THR A 44 0.73 -30.00 24.42
CA THR A 44 -0.36 -29.03 24.16
C THR A 44 -0.04 -27.60 24.62
N ILE A 45 0.74 -27.43 25.68
CA ILE A 45 1.15 -26.12 26.19
C ILE A 45 2.04 -25.42 25.19
N LEU A 46 2.97 -26.15 24.58
CA LEU A 46 3.88 -25.61 23.55
C LEU A 46 3.11 -25.28 22.26
N GLU A 47 2.19 -26.15 21.85
CA GLU A 47 1.29 -25.90 20.71
C GLU A 47 0.46 -24.62 20.91
N ASN A 48 -0.16 -24.47 22.08
CA ASN A 48 -0.93 -23.28 22.43
C ASN A 48 -0.05 -22.02 22.42
N TYR A 49 1.19 -22.12 22.92
CA TYR A 49 2.14 -21.02 22.89
C TYR A 49 2.44 -20.59 21.46
N PHE A 50 2.73 -21.52 20.54
CA PHE A 50 2.99 -21.19 19.14
C PHE A 50 1.77 -20.60 18.46
N THR A 51 0.60 -21.19 18.67
CA THR A 51 -0.66 -20.73 18.08
C THR A 51 -1.01 -19.31 18.51
N LEU A 52 -0.95 -19.01 19.80
CA LEU A 52 -1.26 -17.69 20.34
C LEU A 52 -0.26 -16.63 19.87
N ASN A 53 1.03 -16.97 19.83
CA ASN A 53 2.05 -16.03 19.30
C ASN A 53 1.87 -15.81 17.80
N GLY A 54 1.52 -16.81 17.03
CA GLY A 54 1.19 -16.67 15.61
C GLY A 54 0.06 -15.66 15.39
N TYR A 55 -1.05 -15.79 16.11
CA TYR A 55 -2.15 -14.83 16.05
C TYR A 55 -1.76 -13.42 16.57
N TYR A 56 -0.97 -13.37 17.63
CA TYR A 56 -0.49 -12.10 18.18
C TYR A 56 0.34 -11.31 17.17
N TYR A 57 1.33 -11.95 16.53
CA TYR A 57 2.14 -11.29 15.50
C TYR A 57 1.37 -11.00 14.23
N ALA A 58 0.38 -11.83 13.86
CA ALA A 58 -0.55 -11.51 12.79
C ALA A 58 -1.32 -10.20 13.07
N ALA A 59 -1.86 -10.07 14.29
CA ALA A 59 -2.58 -8.85 14.71
C ALA A 59 -1.70 -7.59 14.72
N LEU A 60 -0.39 -7.75 14.97
CA LEU A 60 0.60 -6.67 14.89
C LEU A 60 1.06 -6.37 13.45
N GLY A 61 0.55 -7.06 12.44
CA GLY A 61 0.98 -6.92 11.04
C GLY A 61 2.37 -7.49 10.75
N ASN A 62 2.95 -8.26 11.68
CA ASN A 62 4.26 -8.89 11.47
C ASN A 62 4.11 -10.28 10.85
N LEU A 63 3.98 -10.29 9.53
CA LEU A 63 3.73 -11.50 8.74
C LEU A 63 4.84 -12.56 8.95
N ASP A 64 6.12 -12.17 8.87
CA ASP A 64 7.25 -13.10 8.95
C ASP A 64 7.26 -13.87 10.27
N LYS A 65 7.07 -13.16 11.39
CA LYS A 65 7.00 -13.80 12.71
C LYS A 65 5.76 -14.67 12.86
N ALA A 66 4.60 -14.23 12.37
CA ALA A 66 3.38 -15.02 12.41
C ALA A 66 3.55 -16.34 11.66
N LEU A 67 4.16 -16.31 10.47
CA LEU A 67 4.46 -17.51 9.68
C LEU A 67 5.48 -18.41 10.38
N ALA A 68 6.57 -17.87 10.92
CA ALA A 68 7.57 -18.64 11.67
C ALA A 68 6.98 -19.37 12.87
N TYR A 69 6.04 -18.73 13.58
CA TYR A 69 5.30 -19.41 14.65
C TYR A 69 4.34 -20.48 14.11
N SER A 70 3.65 -20.24 12.99
CA SER A 70 2.77 -21.23 12.38
C SER A 70 3.52 -22.50 11.93
N ASP A 71 4.75 -22.34 11.44
CA ASP A 71 5.61 -23.46 11.01
C ASP A 71 6.08 -24.32 12.19
N SER A 72 6.02 -23.78 13.43
CA SER A 72 6.34 -24.49 14.65
C SER A 72 5.15 -25.28 15.22
N ILE A 73 3.94 -25.13 14.66
CA ILE A 73 2.73 -25.81 15.10
C ILE A 73 2.67 -27.20 14.45
N SER A 74 2.58 -28.25 15.26
CA SER A 74 2.47 -29.64 14.76
C SER A 74 1.10 -29.95 14.19
N ASP A 75 0.03 -29.37 14.75
CA ASP A 75 -1.33 -29.49 14.23
C ASP A 75 -1.48 -28.69 12.93
N LYS A 76 -1.67 -29.43 11.83
CA LYS A 76 -1.76 -28.84 10.49
C LYS A 76 -2.97 -27.90 10.31
N GLY A 77 -4.08 -28.20 10.97
CA GLY A 77 -5.28 -27.37 10.93
C GLY A 77 -5.09 -26.03 11.65
N LEU A 78 -4.45 -26.05 12.81
CA LEU A 78 -4.09 -24.84 13.56
C LEU A 78 -3.03 -24.03 12.84
N SER A 79 -1.98 -24.66 12.28
CA SER A 79 -0.96 -23.99 11.47
C SER A 79 -1.60 -23.23 10.30
N LEU A 80 -2.44 -23.90 9.52
CA LEU A 80 -3.16 -23.27 8.40
C LEU A 80 -4.09 -22.12 8.86
N ALA A 81 -4.71 -22.25 10.03
CA ALA A 81 -5.56 -21.18 10.58
C ALA A 81 -4.76 -19.93 10.95
N VAL A 82 -3.57 -20.09 11.54
CA VAL A 82 -2.66 -18.99 11.86
C VAL A 82 -2.15 -18.33 10.57
N ARG A 83 -1.71 -19.13 9.57
CA ARG A 83 -1.24 -18.62 8.26
C ARG A 83 -2.33 -17.83 7.54
N TYR A 84 -3.54 -18.39 7.48
CA TYR A 84 -4.69 -17.66 6.92
C TYR A 84 -4.85 -16.30 7.58
N LYS A 85 -4.87 -16.25 8.92
CA LYS A 85 -5.06 -15.01 9.66
C LYS A 85 -3.90 -14.01 9.44
N ALA A 86 -2.69 -14.52 9.36
CA ALA A 86 -1.51 -13.70 9.09
C ALA A 86 -1.57 -13.01 7.72
N PHE A 87 -1.91 -13.74 6.67
CA PHE A 87 -2.08 -13.18 5.32
C PHE A 87 -3.30 -12.24 5.23
N GLU A 88 -4.42 -12.59 5.89
CA GLU A 88 -5.60 -11.71 5.95
C GLU A 88 -5.26 -10.35 6.57
N MET A 89 -4.54 -10.34 7.70
CA MET A 89 -4.13 -9.11 8.38
C MET A 89 -3.08 -8.32 7.60
N ALA A 90 -2.25 -8.99 6.81
CA ALA A 90 -1.29 -8.36 5.91
C ALA A 90 -1.93 -7.81 4.61
N GLY A 91 -3.22 -8.08 4.36
CA GLY A 91 -3.91 -7.67 3.14
C GLY A 91 -3.61 -8.53 1.91
N ASP A 92 -2.86 -9.63 2.07
CA ASP A 92 -2.64 -10.62 1.02
C ASP A 92 -3.78 -11.65 1.00
N PHE A 93 -4.89 -11.23 0.42
CA PHE A 93 -6.10 -12.05 0.37
C PHE A 93 -5.97 -13.28 -0.52
N TYR A 94 -5.07 -13.25 -1.51
CA TYR A 94 -4.82 -14.42 -2.36
C TYR A 94 -4.16 -15.55 -1.55
N SER A 95 -3.09 -15.26 -0.82
CA SER A 95 -2.42 -16.22 0.04
C SER A 95 -3.32 -16.66 1.20
N ALA A 96 -4.07 -15.73 1.80
CA ALA A 96 -5.06 -16.05 2.83
C ALA A 96 -6.10 -17.07 2.31
N PHE A 97 -6.67 -16.83 1.14
CA PHE A 97 -7.61 -17.76 0.52
C PHE A 97 -6.99 -19.14 0.26
N ALA A 98 -5.76 -19.17 -0.26
CA ALA A 98 -5.05 -20.42 -0.52
C ALA A 98 -4.84 -21.25 0.76
N GLU A 99 -4.46 -20.62 1.88
CA GLU A 99 -4.30 -21.30 3.17
C GLU A 99 -5.66 -21.77 3.75
N LEU A 100 -6.69 -20.96 3.61
CA LEU A 100 -8.05 -21.34 4.01
C LEU A 100 -8.56 -22.52 3.19
N TYR A 101 -8.34 -22.53 1.88
CA TYR A 101 -8.71 -23.63 1.00
C TYR A 101 -8.01 -24.93 1.40
N LYS A 102 -6.70 -24.88 1.70
CA LYS A 102 -5.96 -26.05 2.21
C LYS A 102 -6.55 -26.57 3.51
N LYS A 103 -6.92 -25.66 4.44
CA LYS A 103 -7.57 -26.02 5.71
C LYS A 103 -8.91 -26.72 5.50
N TYR A 104 -9.75 -26.19 4.61
CA TYR A 104 -11.03 -26.83 4.29
C TYR A 104 -10.86 -28.20 3.62
N ARG A 105 -9.93 -28.35 2.69
CA ARG A 105 -9.63 -29.66 2.08
C ARG A 105 -9.13 -30.69 3.10
N LEU A 106 -8.39 -30.24 4.10
CA LEU A 106 -7.96 -31.11 5.19
C LEU A 106 -9.17 -31.58 6.03
N GLN A 107 -10.15 -30.71 6.23
CA GLN A 107 -11.39 -31.00 6.99
C GLN A 107 -12.42 -31.75 6.15
N ASP A 108 -12.39 -31.64 4.81
CA ASP A 108 -13.28 -32.33 3.87
C ASP A 108 -13.16 -33.84 3.90
N SER A 109 -12.01 -34.36 4.33
CA SER A 109 -11.89 -35.80 4.60
C SER A 109 -12.82 -36.26 5.74
N ILE A 110 -13.42 -35.28 6.48
CA ILE A 110 -14.23 -35.56 7.68
C ILE A 110 -15.71 -35.18 7.50
N ASN A 111 -16.09 -34.19 6.68
CA ASN A 111 -17.47 -33.71 6.54
C ASN A 111 -17.81 -33.09 5.18
N GLN A 112 -18.27 -33.88 4.23
CA GLN A 112 -18.52 -33.44 2.83
C GLN A 112 -19.75 -32.53 2.59
N ALA A 113 -20.70 -32.43 3.47
CA ALA A 113 -22.00 -31.79 3.14
C ALA A 113 -22.10 -30.27 3.42
N ASN A 114 -21.36 -29.73 4.41
CA ASN A 114 -21.51 -28.31 4.82
C ASN A 114 -20.53 -27.30 4.16
N ASN A 115 -19.63 -27.79 3.35
CA ASN A 115 -18.46 -27.00 2.93
C ASN A 115 -18.71 -26.14 1.67
N ALA A 116 -19.65 -26.52 0.81
CA ALA A 116 -19.90 -25.83 -0.46
C ALA A 116 -20.43 -24.40 -0.25
N GLU A 117 -21.32 -24.21 0.72
CA GLU A 117 -21.92 -22.89 1.01
C GLU A 117 -20.90 -21.93 1.63
N VAL A 118 -20.08 -22.41 2.56
CA VAL A 118 -19.01 -21.64 3.20
C VAL A 118 -17.95 -21.24 2.16
N MET A 119 -17.56 -22.17 1.28
CA MET A 119 -16.61 -21.90 0.20
C MET A 119 -17.15 -20.90 -0.82
N ALA A 120 -18.45 -20.98 -1.15
CA ALA A 120 -19.08 -20.00 -2.03
C ALA A 120 -19.07 -18.60 -1.41
N ALA A 121 -19.37 -18.47 -0.12
CA ALA A 121 -19.33 -17.20 0.61
C ALA A 121 -17.91 -16.61 0.66
N TYR A 122 -16.88 -17.44 0.91
CA TYR A 122 -15.47 -16.98 0.89
C TYR A 122 -15.00 -16.58 -0.50
N ASN A 123 -15.37 -17.33 -1.54
CA ASN A 123 -15.07 -16.98 -2.92
C ASN A 123 -15.71 -15.66 -3.32
N ALA A 124 -16.97 -15.43 -2.94
CA ALA A 124 -17.66 -14.18 -3.19
C ALA A 124 -16.95 -12.99 -2.49
N ARG A 125 -16.56 -13.19 -1.22
CA ARG A 125 -15.86 -12.16 -0.42
C ARG A 125 -14.48 -11.86 -0.99
N PHE A 126 -13.72 -12.88 -1.37
CA PHE A 126 -12.42 -12.73 -2.02
C PHE A 126 -12.52 -11.99 -3.35
N ASN A 127 -13.49 -12.38 -4.21
CA ASN A 127 -13.69 -11.72 -5.49
C ASN A 127 -14.12 -10.25 -5.32
N ASN A 128 -14.98 -9.94 -4.35
CA ASN A 128 -15.36 -8.57 -4.05
C ASN A 128 -14.17 -7.73 -3.59
N GLN A 129 -13.33 -8.24 -2.70
CA GLN A 129 -12.13 -7.53 -2.25
C GLN A 129 -11.12 -7.32 -3.39
N ARG A 130 -10.93 -8.33 -4.25
CA ARG A 130 -10.07 -8.20 -5.43
C ARG A 130 -10.58 -7.13 -6.38
N LEU A 131 -11.89 -7.11 -6.64
CA LEU A 131 -12.53 -6.10 -7.49
C LEU A 131 -12.40 -4.69 -6.90
N GLU A 132 -12.52 -4.56 -5.58
CA GLU A 132 -12.36 -3.27 -4.89
C GLU A 132 -10.92 -2.76 -4.97
N LEU A 133 -9.92 -3.63 -4.79
CA LEU A 133 -8.52 -3.28 -4.98
C LEU A 133 -8.23 -2.86 -6.43
N GLU A 134 -8.76 -3.58 -7.40
CA GLU A 134 -8.57 -3.25 -8.81
C GLU A 134 -9.26 -1.93 -9.19
N LYS A 135 -10.46 -1.69 -8.66
CA LYS A 135 -11.17 -0.40 -8.80
C LYS A 135 -10.36 0.76 -8.22
N ASN A 136 -9.79 0.58 -7.03
CA ASN A 136 -8.95 1.59 -6.38
C ASN A 136 -7.67 1.86 -7.19
N ARG A 137 -7.02 0.82 -7.71
CA ARG A 137 -5.86 0.94 -8.58
C ARG A 137 -6.17 1.70 -9.88
N LEU A 138 -7.28 1.34 -10.54
CA LEU A 138 -7.73 2.04 -11.76
C LEU A 138 -8.10 3.50 -11.48
N SER A 139 -8.72 3.77 -10.33
CA SER A 139 -9.02 5.14 -9.89
C SER A 139 -7.75 5.96 -9.68
N LEU A 140 -6.73 5.38 -9.05
CA LEU A 140 -5.43 6.02 -8.88
C LEU A 140 -4.76 6.32 -10.22
N GLN A 141 -4.70 5.34 -11.13
CA GLN A 141 -4.15 5.53 -12.48
C GLN A 141 -4.88 6.62 -13.27
N ASN A 142 -6.23 6.67 -13.18
CA ASN A 142 -7.01 7.72 -13.81
C ASN A 142 -6.68 9.12 -13.24
N THR A 143 -6.46 9.20 -11.93
CA THR A 143 -6.07 10.46 -11.28
C THR A 143 -4.68 10.91 -11.72
N GLU A 144 -3.72 9.99 -11.78
CA GLU A 144 -2.36 10.25 -12.28
C GLU A 144 -2.36 10.69 -13.75
N MET A 145 -3.14 10.04 -14.61
CA MET A 145 -3.29 10.45 -16.01
C MET A 145 -3.89 11.84 -16.15
N LYS A 146 -4.92 12.17 -15.36
CA LYS A 146 -5.52 13.51 -15.35
C LYS A 146 -4.52 14.57 -14.90
N LEU A 147 -3.72 14.28 -13.87
CA LEU A 147 -2.68 15.18 -13.39
C LEU A 147 -1.62 15.43 -14.47
N ALA A 148 -1.16 14.36 -15.13
CA ALA A 148 -0.21 14.48 -16.24
C ALA A 148 -0.77 15.30 -17.42
N GLN A 149 -2.05 15.10 -17.76
CA GLN A 149 -2.73 15.90 -18.79
C GLN A 149 -2.83 17.38 -18.41
N MET A 150 -3.13 17.67 -17.14
CA MET A 150 -3.17 19.06 -16.64
C MET A 150 -1.80 19.71 -16.72
N GLN A 151 -0.74 19.04 -16.30
CA GLN A 151 0.64 19.51 -16.38
C GLN A 151 1.06 19.78 -17.83
N ASN A 152 0.77 18.86 -18.75
CA ASN A 152 1.05 19.05 -20.17
C ASN A 152 0.31 20.28 -20.74
N ARG A 153 -0.97 20.44 -20.38
CA ARG A 153 -1.77 21.60 -20.81
C ARG A 153 -1.21 22.91 -20.26
N GLU A 154 -0.77 22.91 -19.03
CA GLU A 154 -0.15 24.09 -18.41
C GLU A 154 1.16 24.47 -19.12
N GLN A 155 2.01 23.48 -19.45
CA GLN A 155 3.21 23.69 -20.24
C GLN A 155 2.91 24.23 -21.65
N MET A 156 1.88 23.71 -22.32
CA MET A 156 1.46 24.25 -23.63
C MET A 156 1.03 25.70 -23.54
N ILE A 157 0.25 26.08 -22.53
CA ILE A 157 -0.17 27.48 -22.32
C ILE A 157 1.04 28.39 -22.06
N LEU A 158 2.02 27.91 -21.30
CA LEU A 158 3.26 28.67 -21.06
C LEU A 158 4.06 28.87 -22.35
N MET A 159 4.22 27.83 -23.17
CA MET A 159 4.91 27.94 -24.47
C MET A 159 4.17 28.88 -25.42
N GLU A 160 2.86 28.83 -25.49
CA GLU A 160 2.04 29.72 -26.33
C GLU A 160 2.17 31.18 -25.90
N LYS A 161 2.17 31.46 -24.59
CA LYS A 161 2.45 32.81 -24.07
C LYS A 161 3.84 33.31 -24.40
N GLU A 162 4.85 32.46 -24.31
CA GLU A 162 6.22 32.84 -24.66
C GLU A 162 6.37 33.13 -26.17
N GLN A 163 5.73 32.31 -27.01
CA GLN A 163 5.68 32.51 -28.45
C GLN A 163 5.02 33.86 -28.78
N THR A 164 3.86 34.14 -28.18
CA THR A 164 3.16 35.43 -28.38
C THR A 164 4.02 36.63 -27.92
N ARG A 165 4.75 36.47 -26.83
CA ARG A 165 5.67 37.50 -26.35
C ARG A 165 6.79 37.76 -27.36
N MET A 166 7.41 36.71 -27.88
CA MET A 166 8.47 36.84 -28.89
C MET A 166 7.95 37.45 -30.20
N GLU A 167 6.73 37.14 -30.62
CA GLU A 167 6.10 37.75 -31.80
C GLU A 167 5.88 39.26 -31.61
N LEU A 168 5.39 39.66 -30.42
CA LEU A 168 5.24 41.08 -30.09
C LEU A 168 6.58 41.84 -30.05
N GLU A 169 7.60 41.24 -29.42
CA GLU A 169 8.95 41.83 -29.39
C GLU A 169 9.53 41.99 -30.81
N ASN A 170 9.34 41.01 -31.70
CA ASN A 170 9.75 41.10 -33.08
C ASN A 170 9.02 42.22 -33.87
N GLN A 171 7.70 42.36 -33.66
CA GLN A 171 6.92 43.43 -34.25
C GLN A 171 7.42 44.82 -33.79
N ASP A 172 7.67 44.95 -32.49
CA ASP A 172 8.18 46.18 -31.91
C ASP A 172 9.58 46.58 -32.48
N LEU A 173 10.42 45.54 -32.68
CA LEU A 173 11.75 45.73 -33.32
C LEU A 173 11.62 46.15 -34.76
N GLN A 174 10.71 45.57 -35.53
CA GLN A 174 10.44 45.98 -36.93
C GLN A 174 9.91 47.40 -37.02
N LEU A 175 9.00 47.81 -36.14
CA LEU A 175 8.49 49.17 -36.07
C LEU A 175 9.60 50.19 -35.76
N LYS A 176 10.47 49.89 -34.81
CA LYS A 176 11.65 50.72 -34.49
C LYS A 176 12.60 50.86 -35.70
N GLN A 177 12.87 49.77 -36.41
CA GLN A 177 13.70 49.80 -37.63
C GLN A 177 13.06 50.66 -38.72
N GLN A 178 11.76 50.56 -38.94
CA GLN A 178 11.04 51.40 -39.89
C GLN A 178 11.09 52.88 -39.51
N GLN A 179 10.87 53.19 -38.22
CA GLN A 179 11.00 54.57 -37.72
C GLN A 179 12.40 55.15 -37.97
N THR A 180 13.44 54.35 -37.63
CA THR A 180 14.84 54.79 -37.87
C THR A 180 15.13 54.99 -39.34
N ALA A 181 14.62 54.18 -40.24
CA ALA A 181 14.75 54.30 -41.67
C ALA A 181 14.11 55.62 -42.19
N ILE A 182 12.87 55.90 -41.72
CA ILE A 182 12.18 57.17 -42.08
C ILE A 182 12.89 58.37 -41.56
N GLU A 183 13.48 58.36 -40.38
CA GLU A 183 14.27 59.46 -39.81
C GLU A 183 15.55 59.71 -40.61
N LEU A 184 16.23 58.64 -41.03
CA LEU A 184 17.41 58.73 -41.91
C LEU A 184 17.09 59.38 -43.27
N GLU A 185 15.99 58.88 -43.90
CA GLU A 185 15.52 59.42 -45.19
C GLU A 185 15.16 60.92 -45.09
N LYS A 186 14.48 61.32 -43.97
CA LYS A 186 14.22 62.76 -43.73
C LYS A 186 15.48 63.56 -43.52
N ALA A 187 16.48 63.07 -42.81
CA ALA A 187 17.74 63.71 -42.58
C ALA A 187 18.55 63.88 -43.87
N GLU A 188 18.54 62.83 -44.73
CA GLU A 188 19.17 62.92 -46.08
C GLU A 188 18.49 63.93 -46.99
N THR A 189 17.14 63.94 -46.97
CA THR A 189 16.38 64.91 -47.75
C THR A 189 16.63 66.37 -47.31
N GLN A 190 16.68 66.56 -45.99
CA GLN A 190 17.06 67.91 -45.46
C GLN A 190 18.49 68.31 -45.83
N LYS A 191 19.45 67.41 -45.82
CA LYS A 191 20.83 67.67 -46.22
C LYS A 191 20.91 68.05 -47.71
N GLN A 192 20.22 67.30 -48.57
CA GLN A 192 20.16 67.64 -50.02
C GLN A 192 19.51 69.01 -50.30
N GLN A 193 18.45 69.36 -49.54
CA GLN A 193 17.80 70.67 -49.65
C GLN A 193 18.76 71.82 -49.23
N LEU A 194 19.59 71.61 -48.23
CA LEU A 194 20.62 72.61 -47.81
C LEU A 194 21.77 72.73 -48.83
N GLU A 195 22.14 71.63 -49.48
CA GLU A 195 23.16 71.65 -50.52
C GLU A 195 22.72 72.34 -51.82
N VAL A 196 21.44 72.42 -52.14
CA VAL A 196 20.87 73.10 -53.32
C VAL A 196 20.72 74.61 -53.11
N ILE A 197 20.76 75.09 -51.88
CA ILE A 197 20.62 76.51 -51.53
C ILE A 197 22.00 77.23 -51.46
N HIS A 198 23.10 76.50 -51.54
CA HIS A 198 24.46 77.06 -51.64
C HIS A 198 24.99 76.93 -53.03
#